data_6a1bef8b3bebf5577a67a9973d8a52ce
#
_entry.id   6a1bef8b3bebf5577a67a9973d8a52ce
#
_cell.length_a   1.000
_cell.length_b   1.000
_cell.length_c   1.000
_cell.angle_alpha   90.00
_cell.angle_beta   90.00
_cell.angle_gamma   90.00
#
_symmetry.space_group_name_H-M   'P 1'
#
loop_
_entity.id
_entity.type
_entity.pdbx_description
1 polymer ?
#
loop_
_entity_poly.entity_id
_entity_poly.type
_entity_poly.pdbx_seq_one_letter_code
_entity_poly.pdbx_strand_id
1 'polypeptide(L)'
;DMAGREGLRMLFCYGNRLSVLDLSKCFSLTLVNCGANELTRLDLSGCEKLGRLYCYDNRLETLDLSDFAPLLSELYCYGNRLTELDLSGTDRLSQLECSYNNLQRLDLTGCKSLRIAGCARNALRSISLFGCEMLGQLDCSGNLLENIDISACPYLTELICTDNLILSEIPESFDRLTLFEHDIRYEYSVETVS
;
A
#
# COMPACT_ATOMS: atom_id res chain seq x y z
N ASP A 1 -24.53 -14.27 -2.81
CA ASP A 1 -24.04 -15.64 -2.75
C ASP A 1 -23.34 -15.98 -4.07
N MET A 2 -22.05 -16.32 -3.99
CA MET A 2 -21.22 -16.65 -5.15
C MET A 2 -20.95 -18.16 -5.26
N ALA A 3 -21.64 -18.97 -4.46
CA ALA A 3 -21.51 -20.44 -4.47
C ALA A 3 -21.74 -21.00 -5.89
N GLY A 4 -20.87 -21.90 -6.35
CA GLY A 4 -20.94 -22.53 -7.67
C GLY A 4 -20.50 -21.67 -8.85
N ARG A 5 -19.84 -20.53 -8.62
CA ARG A 5 -19.29 -19.66 -9.67
C ARG A 5 -17.80 -19.93 -9.96
N GLU A 6 -17.42 -21.19 -9.98
CA GLU A 6 -16.02 -21.62 -10.17
C GLU A 6 -15.36 -21.09 -11.44
N GLY A 7 -16.15 -20.86 -12.54
CA GLY A 7 -15.68 -20.30 -13.80
C GLY A 7 -15.62 -18.78 -13.86
N LEU A 8 -15.99 -18.06 -12.79
CA LEU A 8 -15.99 -16.60 -12.77
C LEU A 8 -14.55 -16.07 -12.80
N ARG A 9 -14.21 -15.25 -13.81
CA ARG A 9 -12.86 -14.70 -13.96
C ARG A 9 -12.70 -13.27 -13.45
N MET A 10 -13.75 -12.47 -13.52
CA MET A 10 -13.74 -11.09 -13.08
C MET A 10 -15.02 -10.78 -12.31
N LEU A 11 -14.89 -10.11 -11.19
CA LEU A 11 -16.01 -9.64 -10.38
C LEU A 11 -15.90 -8.14 -10.17
N PHE A 12 -16.94 -7.41 -10.54
CA PHE A 12 -17.10 -5.98 -10.25
C PHE A 12 -18.38 -5.80 -9.43
N CYS A 13 -18.25 -5.53 -8.15
CA CYS A 13 -19.37 -5.27 -7.23
C CYS A 13 -19.14 -4.04 -6.36
N TYR A 14 -18.28 -3.12 -6.83
CA TYR A 14 -17.98 -1.86 -6.14
C TYR A 14 -19.20 -0.93 -6.03
N GLY A 15 -19.18 -0.02 -5.07
CA GLY A 15 -20.21 0.99 -4.91
C GLY A 15 -21.55 0.43 -4.42
N ASN A 16 -21.55 -0.60 -3.58
CA ASN A 16 -22.74 -1.22 -3.02
C ASN A 16 -22.74 -1.11 -1.47
N ARG A 17 -23.55 -1.91 -0.78
CA ARG A 17 -23.66 -1.97 0.68
C ARG A 17 -23.38 -3.37 1.21
N LEU A 18 -22.45 -4.08 0.56
CA LEU A 18 -22.07 -5.42 0.97
C LEU A 18 -21.31 -5.35 2.29
N SER A 19 -21.72 -6.13 3.28
CA SER A 19 -21.03 -6.23 4.58
C SER A 19 -20.11 -7.45 4.68
N VAL A 20 -20.36 -8.47 3.88
CA VAL A 20 -19.57 -9.71 3.77
C VAL A 20 -19.49 -10.11 2.31
N LEU A 21 -18.35 -10.58 1.86
CA LEU A 21 -18.14 -11.16 0.53
C LEU A 21 -17.29 -12.41 0.68
N ASP A 22 -17.90 -13.57 0.37
CA ASP A 22 -17.26 -14.88 0.36
C ASP A 22 -17.03 -15.30 -1.09
N LEU A 23 -15.78 -15.43 -1.49
CA LEU A 23 -15.33 -15.86 -2.81
C LEU A 23 -14.52 -17.16 -2.75
N SER A 24 -14.55 -17.87 -1.64
CA SER A 24 -13.73 -19.06 -1.36
C SER A 24 -13.85 -20.20 -2.38
N LYS A 25 -14.86 -20.19 -3.25
CA LYS A 25 -15.07 -21.17 -4.32
C LYS A 25 -14.94 -20.59 -5.73
N CYS A 26 -14.37 -19.40 -5.86
CA CYS A 26 -14.23 -18.73 -7.15
C CYS A 26 -12.82 -18.92 -7.73
N PHE A 27 -12.41 -20.19 -7.91
CA PHE A 27 -11.04 -20.60 -8.29
C PHE A 27 -10.49 -20.02 -9.60
N SER A 28 -11.32 -19.42 -10.43
CA SER A 28 -10.92 -18.84 -11.71
C SER A 28 -10.77 -17.32 -11.68
N LEU A 29 -11.00 -16.66 -10.53
CA LEU A 29 -10.90 -15.22 -10.41
C LEU A 29 -9.48 -14.74 -10.68
N THR A 30 -9.37 -13.76 -11.56
CA THR A 30 -8.13 -13.05 -11.90
C THR A 30 -8.19 -11.58 -11.52
N LEU A 31 -9.39 -11.03 -11.36
CA LEU A 31 -9.66 -9.66 -10.93
C LEU A 31 -10.90 -9.60 -10.04
N VAL A 32 -10.77 -8.94 -8.91
CA VAL A 32 -11.89 -8.58 -8.02
C VAL A 32 -11.87 -7.09 -7.78
N ASN A 33 -13.00 -6.42 -8.02
CA ASN A 33 -13.24 -5.06 -7.57
C ASN A 33 -14.51 -5.02 -6.71
N CYS A 34 -14.30 -4.96 -5.40
CA CYS A 34 -15.34 -4.85 -4.38
C CYS A 34 -15.20 -3.56 -3.55
N GLY A 35 -14.52 -2.54 -4.10
CA GLY A 35 -14.33 -1.25 -3.44
C GLY A 35 -15.63 -0.50 -3.14
N ALA A 36 -15.57 0.50 -2.27
CA ALA A 36 -16.71 1.33 -1.89
C ALA A 36 -17.93 0.50 -1.48
N ASN A 37 -17.74 -0.32 -0.45
CA ASN A 37 -18.77 -1.14 0.19
C ASN A 37 -18.70 -0.99 1.73
N GLU A 38 -19.35 -1.87 2.48
CA GLU A 38 -19.30 -1.89 3.93
C GLU A 38 -18.67 -3.19 4.47
N LEU A 39 -17.74 -3.78 3.68
CA LEU A 39 -17.16 -5.08 3.98
C LEU A 39 -16.35 -5.02 5.29
N THR A 40 -16.75 -5.85 6.23
CA THR A 40 -15.95 -6.16 7.43
C THR A 40 -15.17 -7.46 7.27
N ARG A 41 -15.56 -8.30 6.30
CA ARG A 41 -14.89 -9.55 5.97
C ARG A 41 -14.91 -9.77 4.45
N LEU A 42 -13.78 -10.20 3.93
CA LEU A 42 -13.57 -10.62 2.54
C LEU A 42 -12.83 -11.95 2.56
N ASP A 43 -13.49 -13.01 2.08
CA ASP A 43 -12.90 -14.34 2.00
C ASP A 43 -12.46 -14.62 0.55
N LEU A 44 -11.16 -14.74 0.35
CA LEU A 44 -10.52 -14.98 -0.95
C LEU A 44 -9.80 -16.33 -0.99
N SER A 45 -10.03 -17.19 0.01
CA SER A 45 -9.39 -18.52 0.08
C SER A 45 -9.66 -19.33 -1.19
N GLY A 46 -8.61 -19.90 -1.78
CA GLY A 46 -8.69 -20.64 -3.03
C GLY A 46 -8.71 -19.75 -4.31
N CYS A 47 -8.65 -18.42 -4.21
CA CYS A 47 -8.54 -17.55 -5.39
C CYS A 47 -7.10 -17.52 -5.95
N GLU A 48 -6.47 -18.67 -6.14
CA GLU A 48 -5.05 -18.83 -6.50
C GLU A 48 -4.62 -18.13 -7.80
N LYS A 49 -5.57 -17.70 -8.64
CA LYS A 49 -5.30 -17.01 -9.91
C LYS A 49 -5.47 -15.50 -9.82
N LEU A 50 -5.77 -14.97 -8.63
CA LEU A 50 -6.06 -13.55 -8.47
C LEU A 50 -4.78 -12.72 -8.67
N GLY A 51 -4.81 -11.86 -9.70
CA GLY A 51 -3.70 -10.96 -10.04
C GLY A 51 -3.98 -9.51 -9.72
N ARG A 52 -5.26 -9.13 -9.55
CA ARG A 52 -5.66 -7.75 -9.24
C ARG A 52 -6.78 -7.73 -8.22
N LEU A 53 -6.55 -7.03 -7.12
CA LEU A 53 -7.51 -6.88 -6.03
C LEU A 53 -7.73 -5.40 -5.71
N TYR A 54 -8.97 -4.95 -5.83
CA TYR A 54 -9.43 -3.62 -5.46
C TYR A 54 -10.53 -3.75 -4.40
N CYS A 55 -10.16 -3.55 -3.13
CA CYS A 55 -11.03 -3.64 -1.96
C CYS A 55 -11.06 -2.33 -1.14
N TYR A 56 -10.73 -1.22 -1.79
CA TYR A 56 -10.66 0.11 -1.21
C TYR A 56 -12.00 0.58 -0.62
N ASP A 57 -11.96 1.56 0.30
CA ASP A 57 -13.14 2.17 0.94
C ASP A 57 -14.11 1.13 1.49
N ASN A 58 -13.63 0.32 2.43
CA ASN A 58 -14.38 -0.68 3.16
C ASN A 58 -14.12 -0.57 4.68
N ARG A 59 -14.44 -1.59 5.45
CA ARG A 59 -14.22 -1.65 6.91
C ARG A 59 -13.37 -2.85 7.30
N LEU A 60 -12.47 -3.30 6.40
CA LEU A 60 -11.62 -4.48 6.61
C LEU A 60 -10.57 -4.20 7.68
N GLU A 61 -10.45 -5.08 8.67
CA GLU A 61 -9.42 -5.03 9.70
C GLU A 61 -8.24 -5.95 9.38
N THR A 62 -8.47 -6.98 8.55
CA THR A 62 -7.47 -7.93 8.08
C THR A 62 -7.65 -8.20 6.59
N LEU A 63 -6.57 -8.55 5.90
CA LEU A 63 -6.57 -8.95 4.49
C LEU A 63 -5.52 -10.05 4.29
N ASP A 64 -5.98 -11.27 3.99
CA ASP A 64 -5.11 -12.40 3.69
C ASP A 64 -4.86 -12.49 2.18
N LEU A 65 -3.59 -12.46 1.80
CA LEU A 65 -3.11 -12.51 0.41
C LEU A 65 -2.41 -13.84 0.09
N SER A 66 -2.24 -14.74 1.05
CA SER A 66 -1.33 -15.89 0.99
C SER A 66 -1.57 -16.80 -0.22
N ASP A 67 -2.82 -17.06 -0.60
CA ASP A 67 -3.17 -17.99 -1.67
C ASP A 67 -2.78 -17.46 -3.08
N PHE A 68 -2.68 -16.15 -3.25
CA PHE A 68 -2.47 -15.53 -4.57
C PHE A 68 -1.32 -14.51 -4.62
N ALA A 69 -0.59 -14.32 -3.53
CA ALA A 69 0.54 -13.39 -3.45
C ALA A 69 1.49 -13.49 -4.65
N PRO A 70 1.90 -14.69 -5.14
CA PRO A 70 2.86 -14.79 -6.25
C PRO A 70 2.35 -14.25 -7.60
N LEU A 71 1.03 -14.09 -7.77
CA LEU A 71 0.42 -13.57 -9.00
C LEU A 71 -0.09 -12.14 -8.87
N LEU A 72 -0.16 -11.62 -7.63
CA LEU A 72 -0.70 -10.30 -7.36
C LEU A 72 0.17 -9.22 -8.00
N SER A 73 -0.40 -8.45 -8.91
CA SER A 73 0.26 -7.36 -9.62
C SER A 73 -0.24 -5.97 -9.24
N GLU A 74 -1.48 -5.88 -8.77
CA GLU A 74 -2.11 -4.64 -8.33
C GLU A 74 -2.95 -4.88 -7.08
N LEU A 75 -2.71 -4.09 -6.03
CA LEU A 75 -3.45 -4.11 -4.78
C LEU A 75 -3.88 -2.69 -4.40
N TYR A 76 -5.18 -2.43 -4.39
CA TYR A 76 -5.77 -1.21 -3.87
C TYR A 76 -6.65 -1.55 -2.66
N CYS A 77 -6.13 -1.31 -1.46
CA CYS A 77 -6.80 -1.57 -0.18
C CYS A 77 -6.90 -0.31 0.71
N TYR A 78 -6.77 0.88 0.09
CA TYR A 78 -6.88 2.15 0.83
C TYR A 78 -8.27 2.36 1.45
N GLY A 79 -8.36 3.23 2.46
CA GLY A 79 -9.64 3.54 3.09
C GLY A 79 -10.25 2.36 3.84
N ASN A 80 -9.43 1.59 4.56
CA ASN A 80 -9.87 0.48 5.40
C ASN A 80 -9.41 0.68 6.86
N ARG A 81 -9.38 -0.38 7.65
CA ARG A 81 -8.96 -0.38 9.06
C ARG A 81 -7.80 -1.35 9.32
N LEU A 82 -7.01 -1.65 8.27
CA LEU A 82 -5.91 -2.61 8.36
C LEU A 82 -4.86 -2.13 9.37
N THR A 83 -4.48 -2.98 10.30
CA THR A 83 -3.40 -2.74 11.27
C THR A 83 -2.09 -3.38 10.84
N GLU A 84 -2.16 -4.36 9.95
CA GLU A 84 -1.04 -5.06 9.34
C GLU A 84 -1.36 -5.39 7.88
N LEU A 85 -0.34 -5.54 7.06
CA LEU A 85 -0.43 -5.97 5.66
C LEU A 85 0.80 -6.80 5.34
N ASP A 86 0.63 -8.10 5.19
CA ASP A 86 1.70 -9.01 4.78
C ASP A 86 1.79 -9.06 3.25
N LEU A 87 2.92 -8.59 2.72
CA LEU A 87 3.22 -8.57 1.29
C LEU A 87 4.30 -9.60 0.92
N SER A 88 4.58 -10.54 1.80
CA SER A 88 5.55 -11.60 1.51
C SER A 88 5.12 -12.41 0.28
N GLY A 89 6.08 -12.72 -0.60
CA GLY A 89 5.82 -13.45 -1.83
C GLY A 89 5.15 -12.66 -2.96
N THR A 90 4.94 -11.34 -2.80
CA THR A 90 4.32 -10.50 -3.85
C THR A 90 5.36 -9.96 -4.86
N ASP A 91 6.25 -10.80 -5.35
CA ASP A 91 7.35 -10.41 -6.25
C ASP A 91 6.88 -9.71 -7.54
N ARG A 92 5.62 -9.90 -7.94
CA ARG A 92 5.03 -9.31 -9.15
C ARG A 92 4.23 -8.03 -8.88
N LEU A 93 4.08 -7.64 -7.62
CA LEU A 93 3.32 -6.46 -7.25
C LEU A 93 3.99 -5.22 -7.86
N SER A 94 3.26 -4.55 -8.76
CA SER A 94 3.74 -3.36 -9.48
C SER A 94 3.10 -2.08 -8.99
N GLN A 95 1.90 -2.18 -8.41
CA GLN A 95 1.15 -1.06 -7.86
C GLN A 95 0.51 -1.45 -6.52
N LEU A 96 0.84 -0.67 -5.49
CA LEU A 96 0.27 -0.79 -4.15
C LEU A 96 -0.37 0.55 -3.77
N GLU A 97 -1.62 0.49 -3.32
CA GLU A 97 -2.29 1.62 -2.69
C GLU A 97 -2.95 1.15 -1.40
N CYS A 98 -2.32 1.49 -0.27
CA CYS A 98 -2.75 1.12 1.08
C CYS A 98 -2.91 2.33 2.01
N SER A 99 -3.06 3.52 1.46
CA SER A 99 -3.28 4.77 2.20
C SER A 99 -4.56 4.72 3.05
N TYR A 100 -4.66 5.60 4.05
CA TYR A 100 -5.85 5.69 4.90
C TYR A 100 -6.21 4.36 5.57
N ASN A 101 -5.24 3.78 6.28
CA ASN A 101 -5.38 2.60 7.12
C ASN A 101 -4.79 2.87 8.52
N ASN A 102 -4.56 1.84 9.33
CA ASN A 102 -3.98 1.94 10.67
C ASN A 102 -2.63 1.21 10.77
N LEU A 103 -1.90 1.10 9.64
CA LEU A 103 -0.63 0.38 9.58
C LEU A 103 0.43 1.09 10.43
N GLN A 104 1.15 0.35 11.27
CA GLN A 104 2.25 0.86 12.09
C GLN A 104 3.62 0.59 11.45
N ARG A 105 3.70 -0.40 10.58
CA ARG A 105 4.89 -0.78 9.80
C ARG A 105 4.44 -1.21 8.41
N LEU A 106 5.28 -0.98 7.42
CA LEU A 106 5.09 -1.48 6.07
C LEU A 106 6.42 -2.07 5.59
N ASP A 107 6.42 -3.37 5.36
CA ASP A 107 7.56 -4.09 4.83
C ASP A 107 7.32 -4.40 3.35
N LEU A 108 8.08 -3.71 2.48
CA LEU A 108 8.06 -3.90 1.03
C LEU A 108 9.28 -4.72 0.56
N THR A 109 10.00 -5.33 1.50
CA THR A 109 11.18 -6.14 1.19
C THR A 109 10.84 -7.21 0.16
N GLY A 110 11.57 -7.21 -0.96
CA GLY A 110 11.38 -8.20 -2.02
C GLY A 110 10.27 -7.89 -3.03
N CYS A 111 9.55 -6.77 -2.91
CA CYS A 111 8.60 -6.32 -3.94
C CYS A 111 9.35 -5.79 -5.18
N LYS A 112 10.06 -6.68 -5.87
CA LYS A 112 11.03 -6.35 -6.94
C LYS A 112 10.42 -5.66 -8.15
N SER A 113 9.12 -5.86 -8.39
CA SER A 113 8.41 -5.28 -9.53
C SER A 113 7.69 -3.98 -9.17
N LEU A 114 7.72 -3.55 -7.89
CA LEU A 114 6.96 -2.41 -7.40
C LEU A 114 7.45 -1.10 -8.04
N ARG A 115 6.54 -0.37 -8.68
CA ARG A 115 6.78 0.89 -9.38
C ARG A 115 6.14 2.08 -8.69
N ILE A 116 4.97 1.86 -8.10
CA ILE A 116 4.17 2.89 -7.44
C ILE A 116 3.70 2.34 -6.10
N ALA A 117 3.97 3.06 -5.04
CA ALA A 117 3.49 2.75 -3.70
C ALA A 117 2.86 3.99 -3.04
N GLY A 118 1.58 3.88 -2.68
CA GLY A 118 0.85 4.81 -1.83
C GLY A 118 0.59 4.18 -0.46
N CYS A 119 1.10 4.81 0.59
CA CYS A 119 0.89 4.40 1.97
C CYS A 119 0.61 5.60 2.90
N ALA A 120 0.13 6.69 2.31
CA ALA A 120 -0.17 7.92 3.03
C ALA A 120 -1.24 7.72 4.12
N ARG A 121 -1.21 8.60 5.14
CA ARG A 121 -2.24 8.62 6.19
C ARG A 121 -2.47 7.27 6.86
N ASN A 122 -1.38 6.77 7.41
CA ASN A 122 -1.32 5.62 8.30
C ASN A 122 -0.68 6.05 9.63
N ALA A 123 -0.23 5.08 10.45
CA ALA A 123 0.54 5.34 11.67
C ALA A 123 1.97 4.77 11.56
N LEU A 124 2.55 4.81 10.33
CA LEU A 124 3.83 4.17 10.03
C LEU A 124 4.97 4.86 10.79
N ARG A 125 5.73 4.07 11.55
CA ARG A 125 6.99 4.47 12.19
C ARG A 125 8.21 4.03 11.38
N SER A 126 8.02 3.06 10.48
CA SER A 126 9.06 2.57 9.58
C SER A 126 8.47 2.02 8.29
N ILE A 127 9.25 2.16 7.21
CA ILE A 127 9.01 1.50 5.92
C ILE A 127 10.31 0.81 5.53
N SER A 128 10.26 -0.46 5.13
CA SER A 128 11.38 -1.18 4.53
C SER A 128 11.24 -1.19 3.02
N LEU A 129 12.26 -0.68 2.31
CA LEU A 129 12.29 -0.59 0.85
C LEU A 129 13.34 -1.52 0.23
N PHE A 130 13.94 -2.42 1.01
CA PHE A 130 15.02 -3.29 0.53
C PHE A 130 14.52 -4.19 -0.62
N GLY A 131 15.18 -4.10 -1.77
CA GLY A 131 14.81 -4.84 -2.98
C GLY A 131 13.74 -4.19 -3.85
N CYS A 132 13.26 -2.96 -3.51
CA CYS A 132 12.33 -2.20 -4.35
C CYS A 132 13.06 -1.43 -5.46
N GLU A 133 13.91 -2.14 -6.22
CA GLU A 133 14.79 -1.51 -7.22
C GLU A 133 14.03 -0.76 -8.32
N MET A 134 12.79 -1.16 -8.63
CA MET A 134 11.98 -0.58 -9.70
C MET A 134 11.06 0.55 -9.21
N LEU A 135 11.09 0.88 -7.91
CA LEU A 135 10.20 1.90 -7.33
C LEU A 135 10.50 3.28 -7.92
N GLY A 136 9.50 3.88 -8.57
CA GLY A 136 9.58 5.19 -9.21
C GLY A 136 8.82 6.27 -8.44
N GLN A 137 7.73 5.90 -7.75
CA GLN A 137 6.88 6.83 -7.02
C GLN A 137 6.55 6.26 -5.64
N LEU A 138 6.74 7.07 -4.59
CA LEU A 138 6.38 6.74 -3.21
C LEU A 138 5.65 7.91 -2.56
N ASP A 139 4.41 7.69 -2.13
CA ASP A 139 3.70 8.59 -1.23
C ASP A 139 3.59 7.94 0.16
N CYS A 140 4.32 8.47 1.12
CA CYS A 140 4.28 8.07 2.52
C CYS A 140 3.86 9.24 3.44
N SER A 141 3.18 10.24 2.91
CA SER A 141 2.75 11.43 3.65
C SER A 141 1.78 11.10 4.80
N GLY A 142 1.72 11.97 5.80
CA GLY A 142 0.78 11.84 6.91
C GLY A 142 1.01 10.58 7.77
N ASN A 143 2.26 10.29 8.11
CA ASN A 143 2.68 9.16 8.94
C ASN A 143 3.49 9.63 10.17
N LEU A 144 4.19 8.73 10.83
CA LEU A 144 5.03 8.98 12.01
C LEU A 144 6.49 8.62 11.76
N LEU A 145 6.96 8.76 10.50
CA LEU A 145 8.32 8.42 10.12
C LEU A 145 9.31 9.46 10.67
N GLU A 146 10.35 9.01 11.35
CA GLU A 146 11.48 9.85 11.79
C GLU A 146 12.60 9.90 10.74
N ASN A 147 12.66 8.90 9.87
CA ASN A 147 13.59 8.81 8.75
C ASN A 147 13.01 7.92 7.64
N ILE A 148 13.62 7.98 6.46
CA ILE A 148 13.32 7.09 5.34
C ILE A 148 14.61 6.78 4.58
N ASP A 149 14.91 5.50 4.39
CA ASP A 149 16.05 5.04 3.59
C ASP A 149 15.57 4.64 2.18
N ILE A 150 15.94 5.46 1.20
CA ILE A 150 15.64 5.23 -0.23
C ILE A 150 16.84 4.72 -1.02
N SER A 151 17.91 4.32 -0.36
CA SER A 151 19.17 3.88 -1.01
C SER A 151 18.97 2.68 -1.94
N ALA A 152 17.98 1.82 -1.64
CA ALA A 152 17.61 0.67 -2.45
C ALA A 152 16.74 1.00 -3.68
N CYS A 153 16.35 2.29 -3.88
CA CYS A 153 15.41 2.71 -4.91
C CYS A 153 16.07 3.60 -5.98
N PRO A 154 16.94 3.06 -6.86
CA PRO A 154 17.71 3.86 -7.80
C PRO A 154 16.85 4.58 -8.87
N TYR A 155 15.63 4.16 -9.09
CA TYR A 155 14.72 4.75 -10.07
C TYR A 155 13.65 5.63 -9.45
N LEU A 156 13.71 5.88 -8.13
CA LEU A 156 12.74 6.75 -7.45
C LEU A 156 12.89 8.19 -7.97
N THR A 157 11.82 8.74 -8.55
CA THR A 157 11.74 10.09 -9.10
C THR A 157 10.71 10.97 -8.40
N GLU A 158 9.76 10.36 -7.72
CA GLU A 158 8.72 11.04 -6.95
C GLU A 158 8.70 10.53 -5.50
N LEU A 159 8.90 11.42 -4.54
CA LEU A 159 8.77 11.12 -3.12
C LEU A 159 7.91 12.20 -2.45
N ILE A 160 6.79 11.79 -1.87
CA ILE A 160 5.93 12.65 -1.03
C ILE A 160 6.01 12.10 0.39
N CYS A 161 6.63 12.87 1.30
CA CYS A 161 6.80 12.49 2.72
C CYS A 161 6.44 13.61 3.68
N THR A 162 5.53 14.50 3.26
CA THR A 162 4.96 15.58 4.08
C THR A 162 4.21 15.03 5.30
N ASP A 163 3.98 15.86 6.32
CA ASP A 163 3.24 15.47 7.53
C ASP A 163 3.83 14.21 8.21
N ASN A 164 5.16 14.17 8.40
CA ASN A 164 5.89 13.15 9.13
C ASN A 164 6.72 13.76 10.28
N LEU A 165 7.54 12.97 10.93
CA LEU A 165 8.42 13.40 12.03
C LEU A 165 9.88 13.53 11.57
N ILE A 166 10.13 13.61 10.27
CA ILE A 166 11.48 13.68 9.71
C ILE A 166 12.13 15.00 10.12
N LEU A 167 13.18 14.93 10.96
CA LEU A 167 13.89 16.07 11.51
C LEU A 167 15.28 16.28 10.88
N SER A 168 15.73 15.36 10.03
CA SER A 168 17.08 15.40 9.46
C SER A 168 17.15 16.28 8.22
N GLU A 169 18.35 16.79 7.95
CA GLU A 169 18.69 17.41 6.66
C GLU A 169 18.34 16.45 5.51
N ILE A 170 17.97 16.99 4.37
CA ILE A 170 17.67 16.20 3.18
C ILE A 170 18.93 15.43 2.80
N PRO A 171 18.92 14.08 2.81
CA PRO A 171 20.09 13.31 2.41
C PRO A 171 20.49 13.62 0.95
N GLU A 172 21.79 13.62 0.64
CA GLU A 172 22.30 13.80 -0.74
C GLU A 172 21.65 12.81 -1.73
N SER A 173 21.18 11.65 -1.24
CA SER A 173 20.43 10.67 -2.04
C SER A 173 19.13 11.20 -2.63
N PHE A 174 18.62 12.34 -2.15
CA PHE A 174 17.39 12.97 -2.66
C PHE A 174 17.61 13.91 -3.83
N ASP A 175 18.85 14.29 -4.15
CA ASP A 175 19.18 15.25 -5.21
C ASP A 175 18.69 14.83 -6.60
N ARG A 176 18.45 13.54 -6.82
CA ARG A 176 17.96 12.98 -8.10
C ARG A 176 16.45 13.00 -8.25
N LEU A 177 15.68 13.34 -7.20
CA LEU A 177 14.22 13.36 -7.26
C LEU A 177 13.74 14.51 -8.12
N THR A 178 12.76 14.25 -8.97
CA THR A 178 12.08 15.27 -9.79
C THR A 178 10.95 15.96 -9.05
N LEU A 179 10.34 15.26 -8.10
CA LEU A 179 9.36 15.80 -7.16
C LEU A 179 9.72 15.31 -5.76
N PHE A 180 9.93 16.24 -4.85
CA PHE A 180 10.21 15.98 -3.46
C PHE A 180 9.40 16.93 -2.60
N GLU A 181 8.45 16.40 -1.85
CA GLU A 181 7.64 17.16 -0.90
C GLU A 181 7.85 16.60 0.51
N HIS A 182 8.33 17.46 1.42
CA HIS A 182 8.47 17.11 2.84
C HIS A 182 8.31 18.36 3.70
N ASP A 183 7.88 18.18 4.93
CA ASP A 183 7.82 19.24 5.92
C ASP A 183 9.14 19.29 6.70
N ILE A 184 10.01 20.23 6.32
CA ILE A 184 11.09 20.62 7.24
C ILE A 184 10.47 21.57 8.26
N ARG A 185 10.35 21.15 9.50
CA ARG A 185 10.10 22.06 10.59
C ARG A 185 11.38 22.89 10.81
N TYR A 186 11.45 24.05 10.18
CA TYR A 186 12.45 25.03 10.55
C TYR A 186 12.11 25.51 11.97
N GLU A 187 12.85 25.08 12.97
CA GLU A 187 12.99 25.85 14.19
C GLU A 187 13.73 27.14 13.78
N TYR A 188 12.97 28.20 13.55
CA TYR A 188 13.55 29.54 13.55
C TYR A 188 14.09 29.78 14.96
N SER A 189 15.39 29.59 15.16
CA SER A 189 16.09 30.22 16.26
C SER A 189 15.99 31.71 16.02
N VAL A 190 15.08 32.39 16.71
CA VAL A 190 15.06 33.82 16.81
C VAL A 190 16.32 34.19 17.61
N GLU A 191 17.44 34.43 16.90
CA GLU A 191 18.54 35.17 17.49
C GLU A 191 18.03 36.56 17.80
N THR A 192 17.67 36.78 19.05
CA THR A 192 17.49 38.12 19.59
C THR A 192 18.84 38.78 19.57
N VAL A 193 19.09 39.60 18.51
CA VAL A 193 20.19 40.53 18.50
C VAL A 193 19.88 41.58 19.57
N SER A 194 20.63 41.54 20.66
CA SER A 194 20.68 42.54 21.73
C SER A 194 21.61 43.70 21.30
#